data_c2fcb1aaa1d5d84d5fd20eb37e7e7935
#
_entry.id   c2fcb1aaa1d5d84d5fd20eb37e7e7935
#
_cell.length_a   1.000
_cell.length_b   1.000
_cell.length_c   1.000
_cell.angle_alpha   90.00
_cell.angle_beta   90.00
_cell.angle_gamma   90.00
#
_symmetry.space_group_name_H-M   'P 1'
#
loop_
_entity.id
_entity.type
_entity.pdbx_description
1 polymer ?
#
loop_
_entity_poly.entity_id
_entity_poly.type
_entity_poly.pdbx_seq_one_letter_code
_entity_poly.pdbx_strand_id
1 'polypeptide(L)'
;MQGSRLVTDLADMHQRCTQSYVRRPYGVGLLIATYDQTGPHLFMTEPSGNFYEYLAMAIGSRSQTSRTYLEREFESFADCSLDELIKHALKALAASLSGDVELDAKSASIGVVGKDSSFQVIDGPPLQPYLDSILVEADAEGTSEQLVADPDA
;
A
#
# COMPACT_ATOMS: atom_id res chain seq x y z
N MET A 1 -5.89 -10.10 -19.27
CA MET A 1 -4.45 -10.49 -19.33
C MET A 1 -4.08 -10.90 -17.92
N GLN A 2 -3.37 -12.00 -17.74
CA GLN A 2 -2.92 -12.42 -16.40
C GLN A 2 -1.90 -11.42 -15.86
N GLY A 3 -2.02 -11.07 -14.56
CA GLY A 3 -1.14 -10.10 -13.91
C GLY A 3 0.32 -10.51 -13.96
N SER A 4 0.60 -11.79 -13.73
CA SER A 4 1.97 -12.35 -13.79
C SER A 4 2.66 -12.15 -15.13
N ARG A 5 1.93 -12.27 -16.25
CA ARG A 5 2.48 -12.03 -17.58
C ARG A 5 2.87 -10.57 -17.80
N LEU A 6 2.01 -9.65 -17.39
CA LEU A 6 2.31 -8.21 -17.45
C LEU A 6 3.58 -7.88 -16.68
N VAL A 7 3.70 -8.43 -15.47
CA VAL A 7 4.85 -8.18 -14.59
C VAL A 7 6.13 -8.76 -15.17
N THR A 8 6.06 -9.95 -15.77
CA THR A 8 7.20 -10.56 -16.47
C THR A 8 7.67 -9.71 -17.65
N ASP A 9 6.74 -9.23 -18.48
CA ASP A 9 7.08 -8.38 -19.64
C ASP A 9 7.73 -7.05 -19.17
N LEU A 10 7.26 -6.46 -18.06
CA LEU A 10 7.86 -5.26 -17.45
C LEU A 10 9.25 -5.54 -16.88
N ALA A 11 9.42 -6.66 -16.17
CA ALA A 11 10.70 -7.06 -15.60
C ALA A 11 11.75 -7.31 -16.70
N ASP A 12 11.38 -7.96 -17.78
CA ASP A 12 12.24 -8.15 -18.96
C ASP A 12 12.67 -6.81 -19.58
N MET A 13 11.76 -5.86 -19.66
CA MET A 13 12.06 -4.50 -20.15
C MET A 13 13.07 -3.80 -19.24
N HIS A 14 12.90 -3.88 -17.92
CA HIS A 14 13.82 -3.34 -16.93
C HIS A 14 15.21 -4.01 -17.08
N GLN A 15 15.24 -5.33 -17.13
CA GLN A 15 16.49 -6.09 -17.23
C GLN A 15 17.28 -5.75 -18.49
N ARG A 16 16.64 -5.63 -19.66
CA ARG A 16 17.30 -5.23 -20.91
C ARG A 16 18.02 -3.89 -20.80
N CYS A 17 17.47 -2.96 -20.01
CA CYS A 17 18.09 -1.66 -19.77
C CYS A 17 19.34 -1.75 -18.88
N THR A 18 19.42 -2.75 -17.99
CA THR A 18 20.62 -2.95 -17.15
C THR A 18 21.80 -3.53 -17.90
N GLN A 19 21.57 -4.22 -19.04
CA GLN A 19 22.59 -4.90 -19.83
C GLN A 19 23.02 -4.13 -21.08
N SER A 20 22.45 -2.95 -21.33
CA SER A 20 22.72 -2.12 -22.49
C SER A 20 23.58 -0.93 -22.14
N TYR A 21 24.72 -0.74 -22.82
CA TYR A 21 25.52 0.49 -22.64
C TYR A 21 24.91 1.74 -23.28
N VAL A 22 23.88 1.56 -24.13
CA VAL A 22 23.16 2.68 -24.79
C VAL A 22 21.97 3.16 -23.96
N ARG A 23 21.43 2.31 -23.07
CA ARG A 23 20.25 2.61 -22.25
C ARG A 23 20.65 2.65 -20.79
N ARG A 24 20.05 3.58 -20.04
CA ARG A 24 20.18 3.61 -18.59
C ARG A 24 19.11 2.73 -17.93
N PRO A 25 19.36 2.17 -16.76
CA PRO A 25 18.32 1.54 -15.94
C PRO A 25 17.16 2.50 -15.62
N TYR A 26 16.00 1.94 -15.37
CA TYR A 26 14.85 2.70 -14.86
C TYR A 26 15.15 3.22 -13.44
N GLY A 27 14.60 4.38 -13.10
CA GLY A 27 14.77 4.99 -11.78
C GLY A 27 13.57 4.78 -10.85
N VAL A 28 12.65 3.86 -11.19
CA VAL A 28 11.41 3.63 -10.44
C VAL A 28 11.18 2.14 -10.20
N GLY A 29 10.68 1.81 -9.02
CA GLY A 29 10.01 0.54 -8.73
C GLY A 29 8.50 0.73 -8.87
N LEU A 30 7.77 -0.34 -9.19
CA LEU A 30 6.32 -0.31 -9.35
C LEU A 30 5.66 -1.27 -8.36
N LEU A 31 4.51 -0.87 -7.80
CA LEU A 31 3.54 -1.77 -7.21
C LEU A 31 2.39 -1.97 -8.20
N ILE A 32 2.06 -3.21 -8.48
CA ILE A 32 1.07 -3.59 -9.49
C ILE A 32 0.05 -4.51 -8.83
N ALA A 33 -1.14 -3.97 -8.56
CA ALA A 33 -2.27 -4.75 -8.07
C ALA A 33 -3.11 -5.23 -9.24
N THR A 34 -3.43 -6.52 -9.26
CA THR A 34 -4.25 -7.14 -10.30
C THR A 34 -5.24 -8.11 -9.68
N TYR A 35 -6.34 -8.36 -10.39
CA TYR A 35 -7.27 -9.42 -10.08
C TYR A 35 -7.48 -10.27 -11.34
N ASP A 36 -7.29 -11.59 -11.22
CA ASP A 36 -7.50 -12.53 -12.32
C ASP A 36 -8.28 -13.78 -11.85
N GLN A 37 -8.26 -14.85 -12.66
CA GLN A 37 -9.00 -16.08 -12.35
C GLN A 37 -8.49 -16.82 -11.11
N THR A 38 -7.25 -16.57 -10.72
CA THR A 38 -6.60 -17.14 -9.53
C THR A 38 -6.81 -16.32 -8.27
N GLY A 39 -7.30 -15.08 -8.42
CA GLY A 39 -7.60 -14.18 -7.31
C GLY A 39 -6.86 -12.84 -7.38
N PRO A 40 -6.74 -12.15 -6.24
CA PRO A 40 -5.98 -10.92 -6.13
C PRO A 40 -4.47 -11.20 -6.09
N HIS A 41 -3.70 -10.35 -6.75
CA HIS A 41 -2.24 -10.41 -6.78
C HIS A 41 -1.65 -9.01 -6.60
N LEU A 42 -0.60 -8.90 -5.82
CA LEU A 42 0.19 -7.69 -5.65
C LEU A 42 1.65 -7.99 -5.98
N PHE A 43 2.16 -7.37 -7.03
CA PHE A 43 3.54 -7.51 -7.45
C PHE A 43 4.32 -6.23 -7.20
N MET A 44 5.59 -6.38 -6.85
CA MET A 44 6.56 -5.30 -6.83
C MET A 44 7.64 -5.59 -7.86
N THR A 45 7.96 -4.61 -8.71
CA THR A 45 9.08 -4.67 -9.65
C THR A 45 10.17 -3.70 -9.26
N GLU A 46 11.41 -4.08 -9.51
CA GLU A 46 12.59 -3.26 -9.26
C GLU A 46 13.26 -2.83 -10.57
N PRO A 47 14.04 -1.72 -10.56
CA PRO A 47 14.83 -1.30 -11.72
C PRO A 47 15.82 -2.34 -12.23
N SER A 48 16.20 -3.30 -11.40
CA SER A 48 17.07 -4.43 -11.74
C SER A 48 16.44 -5.44 -12.70
N GLY A 49 15.10 -5.45 -12.79
CA GLY A 49 14.33 -6.47 -13.47
C GLY A 49 13.86 -7.60 -12.55
N ASN A 50 14.18 -7.54 -11.25
CA ASN A 50 13.60 -8.46 -10.29
C ASN A 50 12.14 -8.06 -10.01
N PHE A 51 11.31 -9.07 -9.75
CA PHE A 51 9.95 -8.85 -9.27
C PHE A 51 9.57 -9.95 -8.27
N TYR A 52 8.67 -9.60 -7.37
CA TYR A 52 8.19 -10.49 -6.32
C TYR A 52 6.70 -10.27 -6.12
N GLU A 53 6.02 -11.32 -5.71
CA GLU A 53 4.62 -11.27 -5.29
C GLU A 53 4.56 -11.14 -3.77
N TYR A 54 3.65 -10.29 -3.29
CA TYR A 54 3.47 -9.97 -1.88
C TYR A 54 2.00 -10.04 -1.47
N LEU A 55 1.73 -10.32 -0.21
CA LEU A 55 0.41 -10.15 0.39
C LEU A 55 0.13 -8.68 0.69
N ALA A 56 1.16 -7.97 1.14
CA ALA A 56 1.12 -6.53 1.36
C ALA A 56 2.53 -5.95 1.16
N MET A 57 2.64 -4.75 0.62
CA MET A 57 3.92 -4.08 0.38
C MET A 57 3.76 -2.56 0.32
N ALA A 58 4.78 -1.86 0.76
CA ALA A 58 4.91 -0.41 0.61
C ALA A 58 6.24 -0.06 -0.05
N ILE A 59 6.22 0.93 -0.95
CA ILE A 59 7.39 1.51 -1.60
C ILE A 59 7.38 3.04 -1.46
N GLY A 60 8.53 3.64 -1.62
CA GLY A 60 8.71 5.09 -1.54
C GLY A 60 9.47 5.54 -0.31
N SER A 61 9.49 6.85 -0.08
CA SER A 61 10.17 7.44 1.06
C SER A 61 9.56 6.94 2.37
N ARG A 62 10.43 6.57 3.35
CA ARG A 62 10.00 6.10 4.68
C ARG A 62 9.09 4.85 4.65
N SER A 63 9.07 4.11 3.56
CA SER A 63 8.23 2.92 3.38
C SER A 63 8.50 1.81 4.41
N GLN A 64 9.64 1.85 5.11
CA GLN A 64 9.94 0.86 6.15
C GLN A 64 8.94 0.89 7.29
N THR A 65 8.50 2.08 7.72
CA THR A 65 7.48 2.22 8.77
C THR A 65 6.14 1.64 8.34
N SER A 66 5.73 1.92 7.09
CA SER A 66 4.52 1.32 6.50
C SER A 66 4.63 -0.21 6.41
N ARG A 67 5.79 -0.74 6.01
CA ARG A 67 6.01 -2.20 5.95
C ARG A 67 5.89 -2.85 7.30
N THR A 68 6.48 -2.25 8.35
CA THR A 68 6.38 -2.76 9.73
C THR A 68 4.92 -2.85 10.18
N TYR A 69 4.10 -1.83 9.85
CA TYR A 69 2.67 -1.89 10.11
C TYR A 69 1.98 -3.03 9.34
N LEU A 70 2.24 -3.13 8.03
CA LEU A 70 1.65 -4.17 7.18
C LEU A 70 2.07 -5.59 7.60
N GLU A 71 3.32 -5.79 8.01
CA GLU A 71 3.84 -7.06 8.52
C GLU A 71 3.17 -7.49 9.83
N ARG A 72 2.73 -6.56 10.65
CA ARG A 72 2.00 -6.86 11.88
C ARG A 72 0.56 -7.29 11.62
N GLU A 73 -0.10 -6.69 10.61
CA GLU A 73 -1.53 -6.82 10.38
C GLU A 73 -1.90 -7.77 9.24
N PHE A 74 -0.93 -8.26 8.43
CA PHE A 74 -1.20 -8.96 7.16
C PHE A 74 -2.08 -10.22 7.30
N GLU A 75 -2.06 -10.90 8.46
CA GLU A 75 -2.87 -12.11 8.69
C GLU A 75 -4.37 -11.79 8.70
N SER A 76 -4.75 -10.59 9.11
CA SER A 76 -6.15 -10.15 9.16
C SER A 76 -6.71 -9.80 7.78
N PHE A 77 -5.88 -9.47 6.80
CA PHE A 77 -6.31 -8.92 5.50
C PHE A 77 -7.17 -9.88 4.67
N ALA A 78 -7.00 -11.20 4.86
CA ALA A 78 -7.79 -12.19 4.14
C ALA A 78 -9.28 -12.18 4.51
N ASP A 79 -9.58 -11.81 5.75
CA ASP A 79 -10.94 -11.79 6.31
C ASP A 79 -11.56 -10.38 6.35
N CYS A 80 -10.78 -9.34 6.00
CA CYS A 80 -11.23 -7.96 5.99
C CYS A 80 -12.22 -7.66 4.86
N SER A 81 -13.21 -6.82 5.17
CA SER A 81 -14.02 -6.15 4.15
C SER A 81 -13.17 -5.15 3.33
N LEU A 82 -13.70 -4.71 2.18
CA LEU A 82 -13.02 -3.70 1.36
C LEU A 82 -12.75 -2.40 2.12
N ASP A 83 -13.73 -1.96 2.93
CA ASP A 83 -13.60 -0.71 3.70
C ASP A 83 -12.51 -0.82 4.77
N GLU A 84 -12.37 -1.98 5.41
CA GLU A 84 -11.30 -2.25 6.37
C GLU A 84 -9.93 -2.30 5.69
N LEU A 85 -9.82 -2.94 4.52
CA LEU A 85 -8.57 -2.94 3.73
C LEU A 85 -8.15 -1.53 3.31
N ILE A 86 -9.10 -0.68 2.93
CA ILE A 86 -8.86 0.73 2.62
C ILE A 86 -8.30 1.45 3.85
N LYS A 87 -8.89 1.24 5.03
CA LYS A 87 -8.39 1.82 6.29
C LYS A 87 -6.98 1.34 6.62
N HIS A 88 -6.69 0.04 6.49
CA HIS A 88 -5.33 -0.49 6.69
C HIS A 88 -4.32 0.13 5.72
N ALA A 89 -4.68 0.31 4.45
CA ALA A 89 -3.81 0.95 3.46
C ALA A 89 -3.51 2.42 3.82
N LEU A 90 -4.52 3.16 4.27
CA LEU A 90 -4.37 4.54 4.71
C LEU A 90 -3.58 4.65 6.02
N LYS A 91 -3.79 3.76 7.00
CA LYS A 91 -2.97 3.69 8.23
C LYS A 91 -1.50 3.41 7.92
N ALA A 92 -1.24 2.47 7.01
CA ALA A 92 0.12 2.18 6.54
C ALA A 92 0.76 3.40 5.84
N LEU A 93 -0.01 4.13 5.04
CA LEU A 93 0.44 5.35 4.38
C LEU A 93 0.71 6.47 5.40
N ALA A 94 -0.20 6.69 6.35
CA ALA A 94 -0.04 7.67 7.43
C ALA A 94 1.21 7.42 8.27
N ALA A 95 1.52 6.15 8.56
CA ALA A 95 2.73 5.76 9.29
C ALA A 95 4.04 6.19 8.60
N SER A 96 4.03 6.43 7.30
CA SER A 96 5.21 6.94 6.56
C SER A 96 5.36 8.45 6.61
N LEU A 97 4.35 9.18 7.06
CA LEU A 97 4.39 10.64 7.13
C LEU A 97 5.22 11.12 8.33
N SER A 98 5.76 12.32 8.24
CA SER A 98 6.41 12.98 9.39
C SER A 98 5.35 13.66 10.25
N GLY A 99 5.57 13.74 11.56
CA GLY A 99 4.60 14.20 12.55
C GLY A 99 3.89 15.55 12.31
N ASP A 100 4.40 16.36 11.38
CA ASP A 100 3.80 17.65 11.01
C ASP A 100 2.95 17.59 9.72
N VAL A 101 2.87 16.42 9.08
CA VAL A 101 2.14 16.23 7.81
C VAL A 101 0.97 15.29 8.04
N GLU A 102 -0.22 15.83 7.94
CA GLU A 102 -1.45 15.04 7.97
C GLU A 102 -1.81 14.51 6.57
N LEU A 103 -2.41 13.33 6.55
CA LEU A 103 -2.97 12.75 5.33
C LEU A 103 -4.26 13.50 4.98
N ASP A 104 -4.28 14.13 3.80
CA ASP A 104 -5.43 14.90 3.32
C ASP A 104 -6.02 14.24 2.06
N ALA A 105 -7.32 14.40 1.87
CA ALA A 105 -8.05 13.92 0.70
C ALA A 105 -7.52 14.48 -0.64
N LYS A 106 -6.72 15.55 -0.61
CA LYS A 106 -6.06 16.12 -1.79
C LYS A 106 -4.69 15.51 -2.08
N SER A 107 -4.07 14.91 -1.07
CA SER A 107 -2.72 14.34 -1.16
C SER A 107 -2.71 12.84 -1.33
N ALA A 108 -3.85 12.17 -1.15
CA ALA A 108 -4.00 10.73 -1.25
C ALA A 108 -5.03 10.34 -2.30
N SER A 109 -4.81 9.20 -2.92
CA SER A 109 -5.75 8.53 -3.83
C SER A 109 -5.67 7.03 -3.61
N ILE A 110 -6.78 6.33 -3.70
CA ILE A 110 -6.87 4.88 -3.53
C ILE A 110 -7.33 4.25 -4.83
N GLY A 111 -6.56 3.27 -5.32
CA GLY A 111 -6.95 2.41 -6.42
C GLY A 111 -7.50 1.09 -5.89
N VAL A 112 -8.67 0.69 -6.36
CA VAL A 112 -9.32 -0.57 -5.99
C VAL A 112 -9.54 -1.43 -7.23
N VAL A 113 -9.20 -2.70 -7.13
CA VAL A 113 -9.50 -3.74 -8.13
C VAL A 113 -9.92 -5.01 -7.40
N GLY A 114 -10.98 -5.67 -7.85
CA GLY A 114 -11.53 -6.85 -7.18
C GLY A 114 -12.36 -7.73 -8.09
N LYS A 115 -12.91 -8.81 -7.52
CA LYS A 115 -13.68 -9.84 -8.24
C LYS A 115 -14.86 -9.28 -9.03
N ASP A 116 -15.63 -8.42 -8.38
CA ASP A 116 -16.89 -7.88 -8.93
C ASP A 116 -16.78 -6.38 -9.24
N SER A 117 -15.56 -5.84 -9.19
CA SER A 117 -15.29 -4.44 -9.41
C SER A 117 -14.19 -4.25 -10.45
N SER A 118 -14.50 -3.53 -11.52
CA SER A 118 -13.46 -2.98 -12.39
C SER A 118 -12.60 -2.00 -11.60
N PHE A 119 -11.40 -1.70 -12.11
CA PHE A 119 -10.51 -0.72 -11.47
C PHE A 119 -11.25 0.60 -11.24
N GLN A 120 -11.21 1.06 -10.00
CA GLN A 120 -11.81 2.32 -9.55
C GLN A 120 -10.76 3.12 -8.80
N VAL A 121 -10.84 4.44 -8.91
CA VAL A 121 -10.03 5.37 -8.13
C VAL A 121 -10.95 6.13 -7.18
N ILE A 122 -10.61 6.13 -5.91
CA ILE A 122 -11.27 6.89 -4.85
C ILE A 122 -10.32 8.04 -4.49
N ASP A 123 -10.71 9.26 -4.79
CA ASP A 123 -9.95 10.47 -4.48
C ASP A 123 -10.87 11.63 -4.09
N GLY A 124 -10.28 12.67 -3.49
CA GLY A 124 -11.00 13.87 -3.08
C GLY A 124 -12.10 13.60 -2.04
N PRO A 125 -13.31 14.21 -2.19
CA PRO A 125 -14.36 14.14 -1.18
C PRO A 125 -14.81 12.73 -0.77
N PRO A 126 -14.88 11.72 -1.66
CA PRO A 126 -15.20 10.33 -1.29
C PRO A 126 -14.18 9.68 -0.35
N LEU A 127 -12.95 10.19 -0.28
CA LEU A 127 -11.91 9.67 0.62
C LEU A 127 -12.04 10.20 2.05
N GLN A 128 -12.66 11.36 2.25
CA GLN A 128 -12.73 12.04 3.53
C GLN A 128 -13.32 11.16 4.66
N PRO A 129 -14.42 10.41 4.48
CA PRO A 129 -14.97 9.56 5.53
C PRO A 129 -13.98 8.49 6.05
N TYR A 130 -13.13 7.97 5.16
CA TYR A 130 -12.10 6.99 5.55
C TYR A 130 -11.00 7.66 6.38
N LEU A 131 -10.57 8.85 5.99
CA LEU A 131 -9.57 9.63 6.75
C LEU A 131 -10.08 9.99 8.13
N ASP A 132 -11.30 10.49 8.24
CA ASP A 132 -11.92 10.85 9.52
C ASP A 132 -12.02 9.62 10.44
N SER A 133 -12.34 8.44 9.90
CA SER A 133 -12.44 7.21 10.69
C SER A 133 -11.08 6.77 11.26
N ILE A 134 -9.99 6.99 10.54
CA ILE A 134 -8.64 6.63 11.00
C ILE A 134 -8.17 7.56 12.11
N LEU A 135 -8.48 8.86 12.01
CA LEU A 135 -8.14 9.84 13.06
C LEU A 135 -8.84 9.49 14.37
N VAL A 136 -10.13 9.16 14.33
CA VAL A 136 -10.90 8.76 15.52
C VAL A 136 -10.34 7.48 16.15
N GLU A 137 -9.93 6.50 15.35
CA GLU A 137 -9.34 5.27 15.85
C GLU A 137 -7.96 5.51 16.49
N ALA A 138 -7.13 6.39 15.91
CA ALA A 138 -5.81 6.76 16.46
C ALA A 138 -5.93 7.48 17.81
N ASP A 139 -6.91 8.39 17.97
CA ASP A 139 -7.18 9.09 19.23
C ASP A 139 -7.66 8.11 20.32
N ALA A 140 -8.46 7.10 19.96
CA ALA A 140 -8.92 6.08 20.87
C ALA A 140 -7.80 5.15 21.36
N GLU A 141 -6.87 4.77 20.48
CA GLU A 141 -5.70 3.95 20.82
C GLU A 141 -4.72 4.73 21.71
N GLY A 142 -4.44 6.00 21.40
CA GLY A 142 -3.57 6.87 22.21
C GLY A 142 -4.10 7.12 23.64
N THR A 143 -5.41 7.17 23.81
CA THR A 143 -6.04 7.35 25.12
C THR A 143 -5.97 6.09 25.98
N SER A 144 -6.01 4.91 25.37
CA SER A 144 -5.92 3.63 26.09
C SER A 144 -4.49 3.33 26.59
N GLU A 145 -3.45 3.73 25.85
CA GLU A 145 -2.05 3.57 26.29
C GLU A 145 -1.71 4.49 27.48
N GLN A 146 -2.25 5.69 27.54
CA GLN A 146 -2.03 6.60 28.67
C GLN A 146 -2.70 6.13 29.98
N LEU A 147 -3.81 5.41 29.90
CA LEU A 147 -4.51 4.89 31.08
C LEU A 147 -3.82 3.66 31.72
N VAL A 148 -2.97 2.96 30.98
CA VAL A 148 -2.22 1.80 31.48
C VAL A 148 -0.85 2.18 32.06
N ALA A 149 -0.35 3.41 31.77
CA ALA A 149 0.96 3.87 32.20
C ALA A 149 0.98 4.60 33.57
N ASP A 150 -0.14 4.74 34.25
CA ASP A 150 -0.21 5.37 35.58
C ASP A 150 -0.80 4.39 36.63
N PRO A 151 0.05 3.49 37.22
CA PRO A 151 -0.40 2.55 38.23
C PRO A 151 -0.47 3.12 39.65
N ASP A 152 -0.22 4.44 39.85
CA ASP A 152 -0.16 5.10 41.17
C ASP A 152 -0.89 6.45 41.17
N ALA A 153 -2.14 6.51 40.71
CA ALA A 153 -3.03 7.67 40.94
C ALA A 153 -4.24 7.29 41.81
#